data_3f7e01e8b1845188d182af065877b4d3
#
_entry.id   3f7e01e8b1845188d182af065877b4d3
#
_cell.length_a   1.000
_cell.length_b   1.000
_cell.length_c   1.000
_cell.angle_alpha   90.00
_cell.angle_beta   90.00
_cell.angle_gamma   90.00
#
_symmetry.space_group_name_H-M   'P 1'
#
loop_
_entity.id
_entity.type
_entity.pdbx_description
1 polymer ?
#
loop_
_entity_poly.entity_id
_entity_poly.type
_entity_poly.pdbx_seq_one_letter_code
_entity_poly.pdbx_strand_id
1 'polypeptide(L)'
;MRYLVLVVSLVLAAGCGKEIGDACIISSDCDPNGLRQCDTSSKEGYCTITGCDYDTCPSEAACIRFFTGQFNNKLCNPATEDTTTDDCSLDELCDLEGHCVARSSEIRYCMRKCSSNSDCRDGYECRDLTLMEQHGGEPVLAPGVPVDEHAPKFCAVKPST
;
A
#
# COMPACT_ATOMS: atom_id res chain seq x y z
N MET A 1 -52.24 9.34 36.13
CA MET A 1 -51.08 10.07 35.58
C MET A 1 -50.11 9.06 34.99
N ARG A 2 -50.06 8.93 33.66
CA ARG A 2 -49.16 8.01 32.95
C ARG A 2 -48.01 8.85 32.41
N TYR A 3 -46.83 8.68 32.95
CA TYR A 3 -45.59 9.31 32.42
C TYR A 3 -45.11 8.51 31.19
N LEU A 4 -45.20 9.13 30.04
CA LEU A 4 -44.66 8.65 28.78
C LEU A 4 -43.17 9.01 28.75
N VAL A 5 -42.30 8.03 28.97
CA VAL A 5 -40.83 8.21 28.87
C VAL A 5 -40.49 8.10 27.38
N LEU A 6 -40.22 9.22 26.76
CA LEU A 6 -39.68 9.35 25.41
C LEU A 6 -38.17 9.02 25.47
N VAL A 7 -37.81 7.80 25.06
CA VAL A 7 -36.40 7.41 24.84
C VAL A 7 -36.00 7.99 23.47
N VAL A 8 -35.27 9.09 23.50
CA VAL A 8 -34.61 9.64 22.31
C VAL A 8 -33.35 8.81 22.05
N SER A 9 -33.42 7.88 21.09
CA SER A 9 -32.27 7.14 20.59
C SER A 9 -31.40 8.11 19.77
N LEU A 10 -30.29 8.56 20.36
CA LEU A 10 -29.27 9.31 19.66
C LEU A 10 -28.53 8.31 18.74
N VAL A 11 -28.91 8.29 17.48
CA VAL A 11 -28.13 7.59 16.44
C VAL A 11 -26.88 8.42 16.22
N LEU A 12 -25.76 8.01 16.83
CA LEU A 12 -24.43 8.45 16.47
C LEU A 12 -24.18 7.99 15.05
N ALA A 13 -24.38 8.87 14.08
CA ALA A 13 -23.81 8.69 12.75
C ALA A 13 -22.29 8.75 12.91
N ALA A 14 -21.67 7.60 13.14
CA ALA A 14 -20.25 7.45 12.93
C ALA A 14 -20.02 7.82 11.45
N GLY A 15 -19.38 8.96 11.21
CA GLY A 15 -18.99 9.37 9.86
C GLY A 15 -18.03 8.30 9.35
N CYS A 16 -18.55 7.35 8.56
CA CYS A 16 -17.74 6.38 7.83
C CYS A 16 -16.97 7.14 6.75
N GLY A 17 -15.77 7.59 7.07
CA GLY A 17 -14.77 7.88 6.05
C GLY A 17 -14.51 6.60 5.24
N LYS A 18 -14.15 6.74 3.97
CA LYS A 18 -13.77 5.60 3.14
C LYS A 18 -12.52 4.91 3.70
N GLU A 19 -12.44 3.60 3.55
CA GLU A 19 -11.27 2.81 3.93
C GLU A 19 -10.13 2.97 2.92
N ILE A 20 -8.94 2.56 3.31
CA ILE A 20 -7.81 2.46 2.39
C ILE A 20 -8.20 1.49 1.26
N GLY A 21 -8.00 1.90 0.01
CA GLY A 21 -8.35 1.11 -1.17
C GLY A 21 -9.69 1.44 -1.80
N ASP A 22 -10.55 2.22 -1.16
CA ASP A 22 -11.83 2.63 -1.73
C ASP A 22 -11.64 3.61 -2.89
N ALA A 23 -12.58 3.57 -3.85
CA ALA A 23 -12.58 4.50 -4.98
C ALA A 23 -12.87 5.93 -4.52
N CYS A 24 -12.26 6.91 -5.18
CA CYS A 24 -12.42 8.32 -4.85
C CYS A 24 -12.21 9.20 -6.10
N ILE A 25 -12.69 10.44 -6.01
CA ILE A 25 -12.47 11.45 -7.05
C ILE A 25 -11.58 12.57 -6.49
N ILE A 26 -11.79 12.92 -5.23
CA ILE A 26 -11.04 13.95 -4.50
C ILE A 26 -10.70 13.46 -3.09
N SER A 27 -9.70 14.08 -2.46
CA SER A 27 -9.24 13.63 -1.14
C SER A 27 -10.29 13.74 -0.03
N SER A 28 -11.22 14.68 -0.13
CA SER A 28 -12.34 14.77 0.84
C SER A 28 -13.31 13.61 0.77
N ASP A 29 -13.30 12.81 -0.32
CA ASP A 29 -14.08 11.56 -0.39
C ASP A 29 -13.50 10.49 0.55
N CYS A 30 -12.18 10.50 0.74
CA CYS A 30 -11.48 9.54 1.59
C CYS A 30 -11.56 9.92 3.07
N ASP A 31 -11.31 11.18 3.37
CA ASP A 31 -11.39 11.71 4.73
C ASP A 31 -11.58 13.23 4.70
N PRO A 32 -12.70 13.75 5.23
CA PRO A 32 -12.95 15.19 5.30
C PRO A 32 -11.93 15.94 6.18
N ASN A 33 -11.23 15.25 7.08
CA ASN A 33 -10.18 15.83 7.94
C ASN A 33 -8.79 15.80 7.30
N GLY A 34 -8.65 15.19 6.10
CA GLY A 34 -7.42 15.20 5.34
C GLY A 34 -6.35 14.18 5.77
N LEU A 35 -6.70 13.22 6.64
CA LEU A 35 -5.77 12.16 7.06
C LEU A 35 -5.55 11.13 5.94
N ARG A 36 -6.55 10.97 5.05
CA ARG A 36 -6.46 10.13 3.86
C ARG A 36 -6.61 11.01 2.63
N GLN A 37 -5.90 10.67 1.59
CA GLN A 37 -5.94 11.38 0.31
C GLN A 37 -6.33 10.44 -0.81
N CYS A 38 -6.85 11.02 -1.90
CA CYS A 38 -7.19 10.29 -3.10
C CYS A 38 -5.99 10.29 -4.05
N ASP A 39 -5.40 9.13 -4.30
CA ASP A 39 -4.48 8.94 -5.41
C ASP A 39 -5.29 8.82 -6.71
N THR A 40 -5.37 9.91 -7.45
CA THR A 40 -6.10 9.99 -8.72
C THR A 40 -5.33 9.38 -9.90
N SER A 41 -4.07 8.98 -9.71
CA SER A 41 -3.29 8.27 -10.72
C SER A 41 -3.69 6.78 -10.80
N SER A 42 -4.24 6.25 -9.73
CA SER A 42 -4.77 4.89 -9.66
C SER A 42 -6.15 4.80 -10.33
N LYS A 43 -6.47 3.61 -10.87
CA LYS A 43 -7.75 3.36 -11.54
C LYS A 43 -8.94 3.69 -10.62
N GLU A 44 -9.82 4.59 -11.06
CA GLU A 44 -11.00 5.08 -10.32
C GLU A 44 -10.65 5.78 -8.99
N GLY A 45 -9.41 6.30 -8.87
CA GLY A 45 -8.88 6.84 -7.65
C GLY A 45 -8.64 5.77 -6.57
N TYR A 46 -7.84 6.05 -5.58
CA TYR A 46 -7.53 5.12 -4.50
C TYR A 46 -7.32 5.89 -3.20
N CYS A 47 -8.14 5.63 -2.20
CA CYS A 47 -7.95 6.24 -0.88
C CYS A 47 -6.71 5.65 -0.21
N THR A 48 -5.76 6.52 0.14
CA THR A 48 -4.47 6.12 0.72
C THR A 48 -3.95 7.13 1.74
N ILE A 49 -2.87 6.78 2.40
CA ILE A 49 -2.01 7.67 3.19
C ILE A 49 -0.61 7.57 2.58
N THR A 50 0.01 8.70 2.24
CA THR A 50 1.38 8.74 1.72
C THR A 50 2.40 8.93 2.84
N GLY A 51 3.64 8.49 2.60
CA GLY A 51 4.74 8.67 3.54
C GLY A 51 4.61 7.81 4.81
N CYS A 52 3.94 6.67 4.72
CA CYS A 52 3.83 5.73 5.82
C CYS A 52 5.17 5.07 6.16
N ASP A 53 5.23 4.43 7.31
CA ASP A 53 6.33 3.58 7.76
C ASP A 53 5.79 2.27 8.34
N TYR A 54 6.67 1.39 8.82
CA TYR A 54 6.26 0.17 9.49
C TYR A 54 5.20 0.47 10.56
N ASP A 55 4.11 -0.29 10.53
CA ASP A 55 3.00 -0.24 11.51
C ASP A 55 2.31 1.13 11.69
N THR A 56 2.43 2.04 10.71
CA THR A 56 1.77 3.36 10.79
C THR A 56 0.46 3.45 10.01
N CYS A 57 0.14 2.45 9.17
CA CYS A 57 -1.12 2.38 8.45
C CYS A 57 -2.27 1.89 9.34
N PRO A 58 -3.53 2.24 9.00
CA PRO A 58 -4.71 1.65 9.62
C PRO A 58 -4.70 0.11 9.53
N SER A 59 -5.45 -0.54 10.42
CA SER A 59 -5.44 -2.01 10.56
C SER A 59 -5.79 -2.77 9.29
N GLU A 60 -6.62 -2.18 8.41
CA GLU A 60 -7.01 -2.73 7.12
C GLU A 60 -5.93 -2.61 6.03
N ALA A 61 -4.83 -1.91 6.32
CA ALA A 61 -3.79 -1.60 5.34
C ALA A 61 -2.39 -1.99 5.80
N ALA A 62 -1.47 -2.05 4.87
CA ALA A 62 -0.03 -2.18 5.09
C ALA A 62 0.70 -1.04 4.39
N CYS A 63 1.82 -0.60 4.94
CA CYS A 63 2.70 0.35 4.26
C CYS A 63 3.48 -0.39 3.17
N ILE A 64 3.33 0.07 1.93
CA ILE A 64 3.99 -0.49 0.76
C ILE A 64 4.87 0.57 0.14
N ARG A 65 6.13 0.24 -0.13
CA ARG A 65 7.05 1.08 -0.89
C ARG A 65 7.01 0.71 -2.36
N PHE A 66 7.10 1.73 -3.19
CA PHE A 66 7.27 1.62 -4.64
C PHE A 66 8.46 2.47 -5.04
N PHE A 67 9.11 2.10 -6.12
CA PHE A 67 10.19 2.88 -6.68
C PHE A 67 9.73 3.52 -7.98
N THR A 68 9.87 4.84 -8.07
CA THR A 68 9.52 5.62 -9.26
C THR A 68 10.79 6.08 -9.92
N GLY A 69 10.93 5.85 -11.21
CA GLY A 69 12.10 6.31 -11.95
C GLY A 69 12.40 5.46 -13.16
N GLN A 70 13.35 5.91 -13.95
CA GLN A 70 13.84 5.13 -15.06
C GLN A 70 14.60 3.94 -14.48
N PHE A 71 14.13 2.75 -14.81
CA PHE A 71 14.79 1.52 -14.45
C PHE A 71 16.24 1.58 -14.92
N ASN A 72 17.16 1.58 -13.97
CA ASN A 72 18.50 1.17 -14.27
C ASN A 72 18.40 -0.26 -14.80
N ASN A 73 18.92 -0.52 -16.00
CA ASN A 73 18.97 -1.88 -16.54
C ASN A 73 19.97 -2.77 -15.75
N LYS A 74 20.39 -2.34 -14.58
CA LYS A 74 21.33 -3.04 -13.72
C LYS A 74 20.56 -4.05 -12.88
N LEU A 75 20.77 -5.32 -13.21
CA LEU A 75 20.19 -6.44 -12.48
C LEU A 75 20.94 -6.68 -11.17
N CYS A 76 20.21 -7.13 -10.17
CA CYS A 76 20.72 -7.54 -8.87
C CYS A 76 19.94 -8.75 -8.37
N ASN A 77 20.41 -9.34 -7.29
CA ASN A 77 19.69 -10.42 -6.62
C ASN A 77 19.33 -10.00 -5.19
N PRO A 78 18.04 -9.75 -4.88
CA PRO A 78 17.63 -9.30 -3.55
C PRO A 78 18.05 -10.22 -2.41
N ALA A 79 18.23 -11.52 -2.68
CA ALA A 79 18.62 -12.51 -1.68
C ALA A 79 20.14 -12.45 -1.33
N THR A 80 20.97 -11.84 -2.17
CA THR A 80 22.43 -11.80 -2.00
C THR A 80 23.00 -10.39 -1.93
N GLU A 81 22.19 -9.39 -2.23
CA GLU A 81 22.54 -7.99 -2.01
C GLU A 81 22.85 -7.78 -0.53
N ASP A 82 23.72 -6.90 -0.16
CA ASP A 82 24.18 -6.67 1.22
C ASP A 82 24.97 -7.82 1.89
N THR A 83 25.30 -8.91 1.20
CA THR A 83 26.04 -10.02 1.81
C THR A 83 27.48 -10.15 1.31
N THR A 84 27.69 -10.50 0.05
CA THR A 84 29.04 -10.79 -0.51
C THR A 84 29.30 -10.17 -1.87
N THR A 85 28.27 -9.83 -2.60
CA THR A 85 28.32 -9.19 -3.90
C THR A 85 27.29 -8.08 -3.90
N ASP A 86 27.77 -6.89 -3.63
CA ASP A 86 26.95 -5.68 -3.67
C ASP A 86 26.91 -5.20 -5.13
N ASP A 87 25.84 -5.58 -5.83
CA ASP A 87 25.67 -5.22 -7.23
C ASP A 87 25.18 -3.77 -7.38
N CYS A 88 24.44 -3.25 -6.41
CA CYS A 88 23.90 -1.89 -6.44
C CYS A 88 24.88 -0.88 -5.82
N SER A 89 24.80 0.38 -6.25
CA SER A 89 25.60 1.47 -5.68
C SER A 89 25.08 1.87 -4.28
N LEU A 90 25.88 2.58 -3.49
CA LEU A 90 25.53 2.97 -2.11
C LEU A 90 24.21 3.78 -1.99
N ASP A 91 23.86 4.52 -3.04
CA ASP A 91 22.61 5.29 -3.14
C ASP A 91 21.45 4.52 -3.78
N GLU A 92 21.69 3.26 -4.14
CA GLU A 92 20.71 2.33 -4.70
C GLU A 92 20.35 1.23 -3.68
N LEU A 93 19.36 0.46 -4.01
CA LEU A 93 19.01 -0.81 -3.38
C LEU A 93 18.51 -1.78 -4.44
N CYS A 94 18.56 -3.06 -4.15
CA CYS A 94 17.96 -4.08 -5.00
C CYS A 94 16.50 -4.24 -4.62
N ASP A 95 15.57 -3.97 -5.57
CA ASP A 95 14.14 -4.20 -5.37
C ASP A 95 13.77 -5.69 -5.56
N LEU A 96 12.53 -6.04 -5.24
CA LEU A 96 12.05 -7.43 -5.41
C LEU A 96 11.97 -7.86 -6.88
N GLU A 97 11.87 -6.91 -7.82
CA GLU A 97 11.90 -7.21 -9.26
C GLU A 97 13.32 -7.54 -9.76
N GLY A 98 14.34 -7.42 -8.91
CA GLY A 98 15.73 -7.72 -9.22
C GLY A 98 16.46 -6.60 -9.94
N HIS A 99 16.12 -5.34 -9.67
CA HIS A 99 16.74 -4.16 -10.25
C HIS A 99 17.36 -3.25 -9.20
N CYS A 100 18.51 -2.68 -9.49
CA CYS A 100 19.07 -1.61 -8.69
C CYS A 100 18.24 -0.33 -8.90
N VAL A 101 17.63 0.16 -7.83
CA VAL A 101 16.77 1.36 -7.84
C VAL A 101 17.29 2.40 -6.86
N ALA A 102 17.20 3.67 -7.23
CA ALA A 102 17.65 4.75 -6.36
C ALA A 102 16.81 4.83 -5.09
N ARG A 103 17.45 4.86 -3.91
CA ARG A 103 16.75 5.05 -2.61
C ARG A 103 15.91 6.32 -2.57
N SER A 104 16.33 7.38 -3.29
CA SER A 104 15.62 8.64 -3.38
C SER A 104 14.33 8.56 -4.23
N SER A 105 14.13 7.49 -5.01
CA SER A 105 12.93 7.28 -5.82
C SER A 105 11.81 6.56 -5.07
N GLU A 106 12.05 6.18 -3.81
CA GLU A 106 11.08 5.50 -2.96
C GLU A 106 9.88 6.38 -2.64
N ILE A 107 8.69 5.86 -2.88
CA ILE A 107 7.42 6.45 -2.45
C ILE A 107 6.66 5.38 -1.67
N ARG A 108 6.05 5.77 -0.55
CA ARG A 108 5.33 4.86 0.34
C ARG A 108 3.85 5.21 0.41
N TYR A 109 3.02 4.19 0.33
CA TYR A 109 1.57 4.29 0.41
C TYR A 109 0.99 3.24 1.36
N CYS A 110 -0.05 3.61 2.12
CA CYS A 110 -0.88 2.61 2.77
C CYS A 110 -1.75 1.93 1.71
N MET A 111 -1.56 0.63 1.51
CA MET A 111 -2.32 -0.18 0.57
C MET A 111 -3.20 -1.17 1.31
N ARG A 112 -4.46 -1.39 0.83
CA ARG A 112 -5.42 -2.32 1.44
C ARG A 112 -4.85 -3.72 1.47
N LYS A 113 -4.87 -4.35 2.64
CA LYS A 113 -4.52 -5.77 2.79
C LYS A 113 -5.55 -6.66 2.10
N CYS A 114 -5.11 -7.81 1.61
CA CYS A 114 -5.96 -8.82 0.99
C CYS A 114 -5.46 -10.23 1.32
N SER A 115 -6.35 -11.19 1.20
CA SER A 115 -6.03 -12.62 1.25
C SER A 115 -6.11 -13.25 -0.14
N SER A 116 -6.98 -12.70 -0.99
CA SER A 116 -7.24 -13.16 -2.36
C SER A 116 -7.70 -12.00 -3.26
N ASN A 117 -7.78 -12.25 -4.55
CA ASN A 117 -8.24 -11.26 -5.54
C ASN A 117 -9.69 -10.78 -5.28
N SER A 118 -10.52 -11.58 -4.61
CA SER A 118 -11.90 -11.19 -4.28
C SER A 118 -11.98 -10.09 -3.22
N ASP A 119 -10.91 -9.84 -2.49
CA ASP A 119 -10.83 -8.77 -1.49
C ASP A 119 -10.47 -7.41 -2.12
N CYS A 120 -10.05 -7.44 -3.38
CA CYS A 120 -9.69 -6.27 -4.16
C CYS A 120 -10.83 -5.90 -5.12
N ARG A 121 -11.01 -4.61 -5.35
CA ARG A 121 -12.01 -4.13 -6.31
C ARG A 121 -11.62 -4.42 -7.76
N ASP A 122 -12.57 -4.26 -8.68
CA ASP A 122 -12.36 -4.53 -10.10
C ASP A 122 -11.19 -3.73 -10.69
N GLY A 123 -10.32 -4.45 -11.43
CA GLY A 123 -9.11 -3.89 -12.01
C GLY A 123 -7.91 -3.84 -11.07
N TYR A 124 -8.07 -4.38 -9.86
CA TYR A 124 -6.99 -4.58 -8.90
C TYR A 124 -6.69 -6.07 -8.72
N GLU A 125 -5.49 -6.37 -8.25
CA GLU A 125 -5.03 -7.72 -7.90
C GLU A 125 -4.51 -7.74 -6.47
N CYS A 126 -4.62 -8.88 -5.81
CA CYS A 126 -4.02 -9.14 -4.52
C CYS A 126 -2.58 -9.61 -4.75
N ARG A 127 -1.60 -8.71 -4.59
CA ARG A 127 -0.19 -9.03 -4.77
C ARG A 127 0.33 -9.82 -3.60
N ASP A 128 0.72 -11.07 -3.87
CA ASP A 128 1.59 -11.88 -3.03
C ASP A 128 3.05 -11.72 -3.49
N LEU A 129 3.98 -12.42 -2.86
CA LEU A 129 5.41 -12.32 -3.17
C LEU A 129 5.69 -12.49 -4.67
N THR A 130 5.10 -13.48 -5.32
CA THR A 130 5.30 -13.72 -6.77
C THR A 130 4.84 -12.52 -7.62
N LEU A 131 3.69 -11.92 -7.28
CA LEU A 131 3.20 -10.74 -8.00
C LEU A 131 3.96 -9.46 -7.62
N MET A 132 4.52 -9.38 -6.42
CA MET A 132 5.43 -8.29 -6.03
C MET A 132 6.72 -8.33 -6.85
N GLU A 133 7.29 -9.54 -7.05
CA GLU A 133 8.46 -9.77 -7.90
C GLU A 133 8.22 -9.48 -9.39
N GLN A 134 6.97 -9.54 -9.85
CA GLN A 134 6.60 -9.29 -11.24
C GLN A 134 6.11 -7.88 -11.54
N HIS A 135 5.43 -7.25 -10.57
CA HIS A 135 4.68 -6.01 -10.77
C HIS A 135 5.07 -4.92 -9.77
N GLY A 136 6.09 -5.17 -8.95
CA GLY A 136 6.60 -4.24 -7.96
C GLY A 136 5.72 -4.06 -6.74
N GLY A 137 6.20 -3.21 -5.85
CA GLY A 137 5.61 -2.93 -4.55
C GLY A 137 6.09 -3.91 -3.48
N GLU A 138 6.63 -3.35 -2.40
CA GLU A 138 7.21 -4.13 -1.30
C GLU A 138 6.66 -3.66 0.04
N PRO A 139 6.20 -4.56 0.93
CA PRO A 139 5.81 -4.19 2.27
C PRO A 139 6.99 -3.61 3.06
N VAL A 140 6.75 -2.49 3.74
CA VAL A 140 7.69 -1.95 4.73
C VAL A 140 7.50 -2.72 6.01
N LEU A 141 8.46 -3.58 6.34
CA LEU A 141 8.45 -4.46 7.50
C LEU A 141 9.30 -3.89 8.64
N ALA A 142 9.26 -4.53 9.81
CA ALA A 142 10.14 -4.19 10.90
C ALA A 142 11.63 -4.31 10.47
N PRO A 143 12.52 -3.48 11.02
CA PRO A 143 13.94 -3.54 10.68
C PRO A 143 14.52 -4.95 10.82
N GLY A 144 15.21 -5.43 9.77
CA GLY A 144 15.83 -6.75 9.72
C GLY A 144 14.88 -7.92 9.41
N VAL A 145 13.60 -7.66 9.16
CA VAL A 145 12.65 -8.68 8.69
C VAL A 145 12.65 -8.67 7.16
N PRO A 146 13.01 -9.79 6.49
CA PRO A 146 12.98 -9.87 5.04
C PRO A 146 11.53 -9.94 4.52
N VAL A 147 11.32 -9.52 3.28
CA VAL A 147 10.05 -9.77 2.58
C VAL A 147 10.06 -11.21 2.10
N ASP A 148 9.12 -12.00 2.58
CA ASP A 148 8.96 -13.42 2.25
C ASP A 148 7.49 -13.76 1.96
N GLU A 149 7.17 -15.04 1.82
CA GLU A 149 5.82 -15.54 1.57
C GLU A 149 4.78 -15.22 2.67
N HIS A 150 5.25 -14.82 3.86
CA HIS A 150 4.40 -14.41 4.99
C HIS A 150 4.16 -12.90 5.04
N ALA A 151 4.83 -12.16 4.17
CA ALA A 151 4.64 -10.71 4.08
C ALA A 151 3.16 -10.36 3.76
N PRO A 152 2.65 -9.23 4.25
CA PRO A 152 1.28 -8.83 4.00
C PRO A 152 1.04 -8.62 2.51
N LYS A 153 0.02 -9.31 1.98
CA LYS A 153 -0.47 -9.12 0.61
C LYS A 153 -1.30 -7.84 0.54
N PHE A 154 -1.31 -7.20 -0.61
CA PHE A 154 -2.01 -5.93 -0.78
C PHE A 154 -2.67 -5.79 -2.16
N CYS A 155 -3.75 -5.00 -2.20
CA CYS A 155 -4.45 -4.69 -3.45
C CYS A 155 -3.72 -3.59 -4.23
N ALA A 156 -3.30 -3.88 -5.45
CA ALA A 156 -2.74 -2.91 -6.38
C ALA A 156 -3.36 -3.04 -7.79
N VAL A 157 -3.25 -1.99 -8.59
CA VAL A 157 -3.78 -1.98 -9.96
C VAL A 157 -3.10 -3.09 -10.78
N LYS A 158 -3.90 -3.86 -11.52
CA LYS A 158 -3.36 -4.82 -12.49
C LYS A 158 -2.62 -4.08 -13.59
N PRO A 159 -1.43 -4.53 -14.00
CA PRO A 159 -0.76 -3.99 -15.17
C PRO A 159 -1.67 -4.07 -16.39
N SER A 160 -1.62 -3.04 -17.24
CA SER A 160 -2.28 -3.08 -18.55
C SER A 160 -1.54 -4.08 -19.44
N THR A 161 -2.25 -5.12 -19.88
CA THR A 161 -1.77 -6.08 -20.90
C THR A 161 -1.74 -5.44 -22.28
#